data_4f1973ea21b1c111fb103f62bae695db
#
_entry.id   4f1973ea21b1c111fb103f62bae695db
#
_cell.length_a   1.000
_cell.length_b   1.000
_cell.length_c   1.000
_cell.angle_alpha   90.00
_cell.angle_beta   90.00
_cell.angle_gamma   90.00
#
_symmetry.space_group_name_H-M   'P 1'
#
loop_
_entity.id
_entity.type
_entity.pdbx_description
1 polymer ?
#
loop_
_entity_poly.entity_id
_entity_poly.type
_entity_poly.pdbx_seq_one_letter_code
_entity_poly.pdbx_strand_id
1 'polypeptide(L)'
;QKEGVLRVITRNSPATYFQDRNGETGFEYELAKRFAERLGVELKIETADNLDDLYAQLSREGGPALAAAGLTPGREDDASVRYSHTYLDVTPQIIYRNGQQRPTRPEDLVGKRIMVLKGSSHAEQLAELKKQYPELKYEESDAVEVVDLLRMVDVGDIDLTLVDSNELAMNQVYFPNVRVAFDFGEARGLAWALPGGDDDSLMNEVNAFLDQAKKEGLLQRLKDRYYGHVDVLGYVGAYTFAQHLQQRLPRYESHFKQSGKQKDTDWRLLAAIGYQESLWQPGATSKTGVRGLMMLTNRTAQAMGVSNRLDPKQSIQGGSKYFVQIRSELPESIKEPDRSWFALAAYNIGGAHLEDARKMAEKEGLNPNKWLDVKKMLPRLAQKQWYAKTRYGYARGGETVHFVQNVRRYYDILTWVTQPQMEGSQIAESGLHLPGVNKTRPEEDSGDEKL
;
A
#
# COMPACT_ATOMS: atom_id res chain seq x y z
N GLN A 1 23.93 -3.10 -20.62
CA GLN A 1 23.41 -3.05 -22.04
C GLN A 1 23.81 -4.26 -22.89
N LYS A 2 25.00 -4.88 -22.66
CA LYS A 2 25.44 -6.01 -23.53
C LYS A 2 24.58 -7.27 -23.40
N GLU A 3 23.87 -7.46 -22.28
CA GLU A 3 23.06 -8.67 -22.02
C GLU A 3 21.55 -8.46 -22.24
N GLY A 4 21.10 -7.24 -22.52
CA GLY A 4 19.67 -6.94 -22.74
C GLY A 4 18.78 -7.09 -21.50
N VAL A 5 19.37 -7.27 -20.31
CA VAL A 5 18.67 -7.49 -19.02
C VAL A 5 19.23 -6.56 -17.94
N LEU A 6 18.35 -5.92 -17.21
CA LEU A 6 18.66 -5.17 -15.98
C LEU A 6 18.29 -6.04 -14.76
N ARG A 7 19.28 -6.54 -14.05
CA ARG A 7 19.07 -7.28 -12.81
C ARG A 7 19.02 -6.32 -11.62
N VAL A 8 17.93 -6.36 -10.89
CA VAL A 8 17.67 -5.48 -9.73
C VAL A 8 17.39 -6.34 -8.51
N ILE A 9 18.13 -6.12 -7.42
CA ILE A 9 17.86 -6.78 -6.14
C ILE A 9 17.00 -5.89 -5.26
N THR A 10 16.03 -6.48 -4.56
CA THR A 10 15.09 -5.77 -3.70
C THR A 10 14.71 -6.62 -2.47
N ARG A 11 13.88 -6.04 -1.58
CA ARG A 11 13.25 -6.78 -0.47
C ARG A 11 11.78 -7.04 -0.78
N ASN A 12 11.25 -8.12 -0.25
CA ASN A 12 9.81 -8.42 -0.35
C ASN A 12 9.06 -7.66 0.75
N SER A 13 8.51 -6.50 0.41
CA SER A 13 7.67 -5.69 1.31
C SER A 13 6.62 -4.89 0.54
N PRO A 14 5.51 -4.49 1.18
CA PRO A 14 4.52 -3.62 0.56
C PRO A 14 5.09 -2.28 0.05
N ALA A 15 6.15 -1.79 0.69
CA ALA A 15 6.78 -0.52 0.32
C ALA A 15 7.77 -0.65 -0.87
N THR A 16 8.24 -1.85 -1.18
CA THR A 16 9.28 -2.06 -2.21
C THR A 16 8.76 -2.91 -3.38
N TYR A 17 8.61 -4.21 -3.17
CA TYR A 17 8.25 -5.21 -4.18
C TYR A 17 7.38 -6.31 -3.58
N PHE A 18 6.35 -6.71 -4.27
CA PHE A 18 5.53 -7.88 -3.96
C PHE A 18 4.81 -8.40 -5.20
N GLN A 19 4.23 -9.60 -5.11
CA GLN A 19 3.43 -10.17 -6.19
C GLN A 19 1.94 -10.06 -5.89
N ASP A 20 1.16 -9.64 -6.89
CA ASP A 20 -0.29 -9.66 -6.86
C ASP A 20 -0.86 -10.59 -7.95
N ARG A 21 -2.18 -10.58 -8.13
CA ARG A 21 -2.86 -11.35 -9.18
C ARG A 21 -2.35 -11.03 -10.60
N ASN A 22 -1.94 -9.79 -10.84
CA ASN A 22 -1.52 -9.30 -12.15
C ASN A 22 -0.01 -9.44 -12.35
N GLY A 23 0.68 -9.99 -11.35
CA GLY A 23 2.12 -10.19 -11.35
C GLY A 23 2.85 -9.30 -10.36
N GLU A 24 4.03 -8.89 -10.73
CA GLU A 24 4.93 -8.10 -9.89
C GLU A 24 4.46 -6.65 -9.76
N THR A 25 4.55 -6.08 -8.55
CA THR A 25 4.13 -4.71 -8.23
C THR A 25 4.94 -4.17 -7.04
N GLY A 26 4.76 -2.91 -6.71
CA GLY A 26 5.45 -2.20 -5.62
C GLY A 26 6.05 -0.88 -6.12
N PHE A 27 6.30 0.05 -5.20
CA PHE A 27 6.83 1.36 -5.55
C PHE A 27 8.20 1.25 -6.25
N GLU A 28 9.11 0.50 -5.65
CA GLU A 28 10.46 0.28 -6.18
C GLU A 28 10.43 -0.50 -7.50
N TYR A 29 9.61 -1.53 -7.56
CA TYR A 29 9.43 -2.32 -8.76
C TYR A 29 8.96 -1.46 -9.95
N GLU A 30 7.93 -0.66 -9.77
CA GLU A 30 7.40 0.21 -10.84
C GLU A 30 8.44 1.25 -11.28
N LEU A 31 9.21 1.78 -10.35
CA LEU A 31 10.27 2.73 -10.67
C LEU A 31 11.41 2.04 -11.45
N ALA A 32 11.86 0.87 -10.99
CA ALA A 32 12.87 0.07 -11.67
C ALA A 32 12.43 -0.39 -13.07
N LYS A 33 11.15 -0.75 -13.21
CA LYS A 33 10.54 -1.12 -14.50
C LYS A 33 10.60 0.04 -15.51
N ARG A 34 10.26 1.26 -15.07
CA ARG A 34 10.37 2.46 -15.92
C ARG A 34 11.80 2.75 -16.33
N PHE A 35 12.74 2.49 -15.43
CA PHE A 35 14.15 2.63 -15.75
C PHE A 35 14.61 1.60 -16.79
N ALA A 36 14.24 0.33 -16.63
CA ALA A 36 14.54 -0.72 -17.62
C ALA A 36 13.92 -0.41 -19.00
N GLU A 37 12.65 0.04 -19.02
CA GLU A 37 11.97 0.50 -20.24
C GLU A 37 12.74 1.64 -20.94
N ARG A 38 13.25 2.62 -20.19
CA ARG A 38 14.09 3.70 -20.71
C ARG A 38 15.40 3.20 -21.33
N LEU A 39 16.02 2.21 -20.70
CA LEU A 39 17.26 1.58 -21.20
C LEU A 39 17.01 0.64 -22.40
N GLY A 40 15.76 0.28 -22.68
CA GLY A 40 15.39 -0.69 -23.71
C GLY A 40 15.82 -2.12 -23.39
N VAL A 41 15.80 -2.50 -22.09
CA VAL A 41 16.21 -3.82 -21.58
C VAL A 41 15.09 -4.48 -20.77
N GLU A 42 15.16 -5.81 -20.62
CA GLU A 42 14.25 -6.56 -19.76
C GLU A 42 14.61 -6.34 -18.29
N LEU A 43 13.60 -6.16 -17.41
CA LEU A 43 13.79 -6.11 -15.97
C LEU A 43 13.73 -7.52 -15.39
N LYS A 44 14.74 -7.88 -14.58
CA LYS A 44 14.75 -9.10 -13.76
C LYS A 44 14.90 -8.73 -12.30
N ILE A 45 13.90 -9.08 -11.48
CA ILE A 45 13.93 -8.87 -10.04
C ILE A 45 14.54 -10.09 -9.32
N GLU A 46 15.39 -9.80 -8.35
CA GLU A 46 15.95 -10.75 -7.39
C GLU A 46 15.60 -10.26 -5.99
N THR A 47 15.21 -11.15 -5.09
CA THR A 47 14.87 -10.80 -3.71
C THR A 47 15.96 -11.27 -2.76
N ALA A 48 16.31 -10.42 -1.79
CA ALA A 48 17.25 -10.74 -0.72
C ALA A 48 16.49 -11.18 0.54
N ASP A 49 17.11 -12.06 1.32
CA ASP A 49 16.53 -12.54 2.58
C ASP A 49 16.63 -11.50 3.70
N ASN A 50 17.67 -10.66 3.68
CA ASN A 50 17.91 -9.56 4.62
C ASN A 50 18.85 -8.52 4.02
N LEU A 51 19.17 -7.46 4.77
CA LEU A 51 20.04 -6.37 4.28
C LEU A 51 21.49 -6.82 4.08
N ASP A 52 22.03 -7.67 4.95
CA ASP A 52 23.40 -8.19 4.78
C ASP A 52 23.52 -9.01 3.50
N ASP A 53 22.52 -9.86 3.22
CA ASP A 53 22.43 -10.65 1.98
C ASP A 53 22.28 -9.74 0.75
N LEU A 54 21.46 -8.70 0.83
CA LEU A 54 21.27 -7.73 -0.24
C LEU A 54 22.61 -7.07 -0.64
N TYR A 55 23.35 -6.55 0.34
CA TYR A 55 24.63 -5.89 0.08
C TYR A 55 25.71 -6.87 -0.38
N ALA A 56 25.73 -8.09 0.17
CA ALA A 56 26.64 -9.16 -0.27
C ALA A 56 26.40 -9.55 -1.73
N GLN A 57 25.13 -9.72 -2.13
CA GLN A 57 24.78 -10.02 -3.52
C GLN A 57 25.08 -8.86 -4.46
N LEU A 58 24.81 -7.61 -4.04
CA LEU A 58 25.07 -6.41 -4.83
C LEU A 58 26.55 -6.26 -5.13
N SER A 59 27.42 -6.50 -4.14
CA SER A 59 28.89 -6.32 -4.26
C SER A 59 29.61 -7.50 -4.92
N ARG A 60 28.90 -8.60 -5.20
CA ARG A 60 29.48 -9.81 -5.81
C ARG A 60 29.77 -9.59 -7.29
N GLU A 61 30.88 -10.11 -7.78
CA GLU A 61 31.16 -10.15 -9.22
C GLU A 61 30.05 -10.88 -10.00
N GLY A 62 29.53 -10.24 -11.04
CA GLY A 62 28.36 -10.73 -11.78
C GLY A 62 27.05 -10.66 -10.98
N GLY A 63 27.01 -9.91 -9.90
CA GLY A 63 25.81 -9.65 -9.11
C GLY A 63 24.77 -8.78 -9.82
N PRO A 64 23.68 -8.37 -9.12
CA PRO A 64 22.69 -7.43 -9.62
C PRO A 64 23.33 -6.08 -9.98
N ALA A 65 22.74 -5.37 -10.97
CA ALA A 65 23.25 -4.09 -11.42
C ALA A 65 23.01 -2.95 -10.41
N LEU A 66 21.89 -3.05 -9.67
CA LEU A 66 21.52 -2.11 -8.61
C LEU A 66 20.58 -2.76 -7.59
N ALA A 67 20.48 -2.14 -6.41
CA ALA A 67 19.49 -2.44 -5.38
C ALA A 67 18.44 -1.33 -5.30
N ALA A 68 17.17 -1.72 -5.40
CA ALA A 68 15.99 -0.86 -5.25
C ALA A 68 15.13 -1.41 -4.10
N ALA A 69 15.46 -1.03 -2.86
CA ALA A 69 14.96 -1.71 -1.65
C ALA A 69 14.61 -0.77 -0.49
N GLY A 70 14.28 0.50 -0.78
CA GLY A 70 13.99 1.49 0.25
C GLY A 70 15.20 1.81 1.12
N LEU A 71 16.35 2.00 0.50
CA LEU A 71 17.62 2.22 1.21
C LEU A 71 17.86 3.71 1.44
N THR A 72 18.35 4.04 2.63
CA THR A 72 18.85 5.39 2.93
C THR A 72 20.39 5.40 2.84
N PRO A 73 21.00 6.37 2.16
CA PRO A 73 22.45 6.54 2.23
C PRO A 73 22.92 6.72 3.67
N GLY A 74 23.86 5.93 4.11
CA GLY A 74 24.36 5.97 5.49
C GLY A 74 25.73 5.31 5.66
N ARG A 75 26.12 4.48 4.68
CA ARG A 75 27.43 3.83 4.66
C ARG A 75 28.40 4.58 3.77
N GLU A 76 28.67 5.85 4.07
CA GLU A 76 29.62 6.66 3.29
C GLU A 76 31.06 6.09 3.31
N ASP A 77 31.41 5.30 4.32
CA ASP A 77 32.73 4.67 4.46
C ASP A 77 32.85 3.32 3.74
N ASP A 78 31.79 2.79 3.17
CA ASP A 78 31.84 1.52 2.45
C ASP A 78 32.05 1.74 0.94
N ALA A 79 33.31 1.71 0.51
CA ALA A 79 33.69 1.82 -0.90
C ALA A 79 33.07 0.73 -1.81
N SER A 80 32.47 -0.30 -1.24
CA SER A 80 31.81 -1.37 -1.99
C SER A 80 30.45 -1.00 -2.58
N VAL A 81 29.82 0.10 -2.09
CA VAL A 81 28.47 0.54 -2.50
C VAL A 81 28.45 2.07 -2.73
N ARG A 82 27.74 2.46 -3.78
CA ARG A 82 27.49 3.87 -4.10
C ARG A 82 26.00 4.12 -4.19
N TYR A 83 25.54 5.31 -3.81
CA TYR A 83 24.13 5.66 -3.81
C TYR A 83 23.77 6.67 -4.89
N SER A 84 22.61 6.52 -5.50
CA SER A 84 22.03 7.43 -6.49
C SER A 84 21.52 8.73 -5.83
N HIS A 85 21.06 9.67 -6.65
CA HIS A 85 20.18 10.75 -6.18
C HIS A 85 18.95 10.18 -5.47
N THR A 86 18.46 10.92 -4.48
CA THR A 86 17.29 10.49 -3.71
C THR A 86 15.99 10.71 -4.47
N TYR A 87 15.06 9.78 -4.31
CA TYR A 87 13.77 9.80 -5.02
C TYR A 87 12.55 9.97 -4.11
N LEU A 88 12.66 9.70 -2.80
CA LEU A 88 11.58 9.82 -1.83
C LEU A 88 12.14 10.21 -0.46
N ASP A 89 11.58 11.25 0.15
CA ASP A 89 11.93 11.62 1.53
C ASP A 89 11.07 10.84 2.53
N VAL A 90 11.73 10.28 3.55
CA VAL A 90 11.14 9.53 4.66
C VAL A 90 11.68 10.04 5.99
N THR A 91 10.91 9.89 7.06
CA THR A 91 11.31 10.28 8.41
C THR A 91 11.42 9.04 9.28
N PRO A 92 12.57 8.77 9.91
CA PRO A 92 12.70 7.71 10.91
C PRO A 92 11.82 8.02 12.11
N GLN A 93 11.10 7.03 12.61
CA GLN A 93 10.12 7.20 13.69
C GLN A 93 10.33 6.15 14.78
N ILE A 94 10.35 6.60 16.04
CA ILE A 94 10.24 5.71 17.19
C ILE A 94 8.80 5.22 17.30
N ILE A 95 8.64 3.92 17.33
CA ILE A 95 7.35 3.24 17.38
C ILE A 95 7.17 2.58 18.73
N TYR A 96 6.00 2.78 19.33
CA TYR A 96 5.63 2.20 20.63
C TYR A 96 4.21 1.63 20.61
N ARG A 97 3.88 0.84 21.63
CA ARG A 97 2.55 0.27 21.79
C ARG A 97 1.61 1.24 22.51
N ASN A 98 0.44 1.46 21.96
CA ASN A 98 -0.63 2.21 22.61
C ASN A 98 -0.99 1.61 23.98
N GLY A 99 -1.24 2.46 24.97
CA GLY A 99 -1.49 2.02 26.36
C GLY A 99 -0.21 1.85 27.20
N GLN A 100 0.98 1.92 26.61
CA GLN A 100 2.25 2.04 27.30
C GLN A 100 2.65 3.51 27.46
N GLN A 101 3.58 3.79 28.36
CA GLN A 101 4.13 5.13 28.51
C GLN A 101 4.81 5.55 27.22
N ARG A 102 4.33 6.64 26.59
CA ARG A 102 4.89 7.19 25.36
C ARG A 102 6.26 7.80 25.63
N PRO A 103 7.33 7.33 24.98
CA PRO A 103 8.59 8.05 24.95
C PRO A 103 8.40 9.41 24.24
N THR A 104 9.06 10.44 24.71
CA THR A 104 8.97 11.80 24.15
C THR A 104 10.31 12.35 23.70
N ARG A 105 11.41 11.72 24.11
CA ARG A 105 12.78 12.12 23.86
C ARG A 105 13.72 10.93 23.91
N PRO A 106 14.95 11.06 23.36
CA PRO A 106 15.92 9.96 23.29
C PRO A 106 16.27 9.30 24.63
N GLU A 107 16.31 10.05 25.72
CA GLU A 107 16.59 9.50 27.05
C GLU A 107 15.56 8.48 27.51
N ASP A 108 14.31 8.62 27.07
CA ASP A 108 13.21 7.71 27.45
C ASP A 108 13.36 6.32 26.81
N LEU A 109 14.31 6.14 25.88
CA LEU A 109 14.62 4.85 25.25
C LEU A 109 15.47 3.95 26.15
N VAL A 110 16.19 4.53 27.14
CA VAL A 110 17.01 3.77 28.07
C VAL A 110 16.15 2.84 28.91
N GLY A 111 16.56 1.58 29.02
CA GLY A 111 15.83 0.55 29.77
C GLY A 111 14.65 -0.08 29.04
N LYS A 112 14.39 0.30 27.77
CA LYS A 112 13.37 -0.33 26.92
C LYS A 112 13.96 -1.48 26.11
N ARG A 113 13.13 -2.47 25.80
CA ARG A 113 13.46 -3.55 24.86
C ARG A 113 13.27 -3.02 23.45
N ILE A 114 14.37 -2.74 22.76
CA ILE A 114 14.39 -2.14 21.43
C ILE A 114 14.96 -3.17 20.47
N MET A 115 14.33 -3.37 19.31
CA MET A 115 14.86 -4.18 18.22
C MET A 115 14.75 -3.44 16.90
N VAL A 116 15.76 -3.58 16.06
CA VAL A 116 15.83 -3.02 14.71
C VAL A 116 16.40 -4.02 13.72
N LEU A 117 16.25 -3.76 12.43
CA LEU A 117 16.87 -4.58 11.40
C LEU A 117 18.39 -4.41 11.47
N LYS A 118 19.09 -5.53 11.45
CA LYS A 118 20.56 -5.55 11.38
C LYS A 118 21.04 -4.92 10.08
N GLY A 119 22.10 -4.13 10.18
CA GLY A 119 22.70 -3.44 9.03
C GLY A 119 21.83 -2.32 8.44
N SER A 120 20.75 -1.93 9.12
CA SER A 120 19.92 -0.80 8.72
C SER A 120 20.51 0.53 9.19
N SER A 121 20.15 1.61 8.52
CA SER A 121 20.45 2.97 8.98
C SER A 121 19.85 3.29 10.34
N HIS A 122 18.80 2.58 10.78
CA HIS A 122 18.23 2.69 12.12
C HIS A 122 19.15 2.10 13.19
N ALA A 123 19.83 0.98 12.89
CA ALA A 123 20.85 0.42 13.78
C ALA A 123 22.02 1.38 13.94
N GLU A 124 22.49 2.01 12.85
CA GLU A 124 23.55 3.03 12.88
C GLU A 124 23.16 4.25 13.73
N GLN A 125 21.91 4.73 13.61
CA GLN A 125 21.39 5.83 14.43
C GLN A 125 21.34 5.48 15.92
N LEU A 126 20.93 4.25 16.27
CA LEU A 126 20.96 3.80 17.68
C LEU A 126 22.38 3.62 18.19
N ALA A 127 23.31 3.16 17.34
CA ALA A 127 24.72 3.08 17.70
C ALA A 127 25.32 4.47 18.00
N GLU A 128 24.96 5.48 17.20
CA GLU A 128 25.36 6.85 17.48
C GLU A 128 24.73 7.39 18.78
N LEU A 129 23.44 7.16 18.98
CA LEU A 129 22.75 7.56 20.20
C LEU A 129 23.38 6.89 21.44
N LYS A 130 23.80 5.64 21.34
CA LYS A 130 24.47 4.91 22.45
C LYS A 130 25.77 5.55 22.89
N LYS A 131 26.47 6.31 22.04
CA LYS A 131 27.66 7.07 22.45
C LYS A 131 27.29 8.17 23.46
N GLN A 132 26.08 8.75 23.34
CA GLN A 132 25.56 9.76 24.25
C GLN A 132 24.90 9.12 25.48
N TYR A 133 24.26 7.96 25.32
CA TYR A 133 23.58 7.20 26.36
C TYR A 133 24.15 5.77 26.45
N PRO A 134 25.30 5.56 27.13
CA PRO A 134 25.98 4.24 27.16
C PRO A 134 25.11 3.10 27.72
N GLU A 135 24.10 3.42 28.53
CA GLU A 135 23.15 2.45 29.11
C GLU A 135 22.08 2.01 28.11
N LEU A 136 21.96 2.65 26.93
CA LEU A 136 21.04 2.26 25.89
C LEU A 136 21.38 0.84 25.40
N LYS A 137 20.38 -0.03 25.43
CA LYS A 137 20.47 -1.41 24.93
C LYS A 137 19.46 -1.58 23.82
N TYR A 138 19.88 -2.19 22.73
CA TYR A 138 19.01 -2.57 21.63
C TYR A 138 19.54 -3.86 21.01
N GLU A 139 18.68 -4.56 20.31
CA GLU A 139 18.97 -5.78 19.58
C GLU A 139 18.88 -5.53 18.07
N GLU A 140 19.76 -6.11 17.32
CA GLU A 140 19.74 -6.15 15.86
C GLU A 140 19.40 -7.56 15.41
N SER A 141 18.45 -7.68 14.47
CA SER A 141 18.04 -8.99 13.92
C SER A 141 18.10 -8.97 12.40
N ASP A 142 18.64 -10.03 11.84
CA ASP A 142 18.62 -10.36 10.40
C ASP A 142 17.55 -11.40 10.03
N ALA A 143 16.82 -11.88 11.03
CA ALA A 143 15.78 -12.90 10.90
C ALA A 143 14.36 -12.31 10.84
N VAL A 144 14.21 -10.98 10.85
CA VAL A 144 12.92 -10.28 10.86
C VAL A 144 12.88 -9.19 9.80
N GLU A 145 11.67 -8.86 9.36
CA GLU A 145 11.38 -7.73 8.50
C GLU A 145 10.64 -6.61 9.27
N VAL A 146 10.45 -5.44 8.65
CA VAL A 146 9.74 -4.30 9.28
C VAL A 146 8.36 -4.72 9.79
N VAL A 147 7.65 -5.56 9.05
CA VAL A 147 6.32 -6.06 9.43
C VAL A 147 6.37 -6.87 10.72
N ASP A 148 7.43 -7.65 10.93
CA ASP A 148 7.61 -8.44 12.16
C ASP A 148 7.93 -7.56 13.35
N LEU A 149 8.78 -6.54 13.18
CA LEU A 149 9.08 -5.56 14.22
C LEU A 149 7.81 -4.83 14.69
N LEU A 150 6.98 -4.38 13.75
CA LEU A 150 5.70 -3.73 14.06
C LEU A 150 4.75 -4.67 14.79
N ARG A 151 4.70 -5.96 14.39
CA ARG A 151 3.92 -6.98 15.09
C ARG A 151 4.43 -7.21 16.51
N MET A 152 5.74 -7.31 16.71
CA MET A 152 6.34 -7.51 18.05
C MET A 152 6.02 -6.34 18.98
N VAL A 153 6.00 -5.10 18.48
CA VAL A 153 5.53 -3.94 19.26
C VAL A 153 4.03 -4.05 19.53
N ASP A 154 3.22 -4.42 18.52
CA ASP A 154 1.75 -4.49 18.66
C ASP A 154 1.32 -5.49 19.74
N VAL A 155 1.98 -6.65 19.83
CA VAL A 155 1.69 -7.67 20.84
C VAL A 155 2.45 -7.46 22.16
N GLY A 156 3.50 -6.63 22.19
CA GLY A 156 4.29 -6.29 23.38
C GLY A 156 5.49 -7.22 23.62
N ASP A 157 5.95 -7.94 22.60
CA ASP A 157 7.17 -8.75 22.67
C ASP A 157 8.42 -7.86 22.79
N ILE A 158 8.39 -6.68 22.14
CA ILE A 158 9.35 -5.60 22.32
C ILE A 158 8.60 -4.31 22.70
N ASP A 159 9.30 -3.37 23.32
CA ASP A 159 8.70 -2.12 23.75
C ASP A 159 8.71 -1.08 22.63
N LEU A 160 9.80 -1.03 21.85
CA LEU A 160 10.05 -0.02 20.83
C LEU A 160 10.74 -0.63 19.59
N THR A 161 10.50 0.00 18.45
CA THR A 161 11.31 -0.17 17.24
C THR A 161 11.48 1.16 16.53
N LEU A 162 12.37 1.20 15.53
CA LEU A 162 12.52 2.30 14.59
C LEU A 162 12.14 1.83 13.20
N VAL A 163 11.30 2.60 12.54
CA VAL A 163 10.93 2.37 11.13
C VAL A 163 10.78 3.71 10.40
N ASP A 164 10.91 3.70 9.10
CA ASP A 164 10.65 4.88 8.28
C ASP A 164 9.14 5.13 8.12
N SER A 165 8.76 6.40 7.99
CA SER A 165 7.37 6.86 7.94
C SER A 165 6.55 6.22 6.80
N ASN A 166 7.15 5.91 5.64
CA ASN A 166 6.51 5.21 4.54
C ASN A 166 6.23 3.74 4.87
N GLU A 167 7.17 3.04 5.53
CA GLU A 167 6.98 1.66 5.97
C GLU A 167 5.89 1.57 7.04
N LEU A 168 5.92 2.47 8.03
CA LEU A 168 4.84 2.55 9.02
C LEU A 168 3.50 2.80 8.35
N ALA A 169 3.44 3.78 7.47
CA ALA A 169 2.22 4.16 6.78
C ALA A 169 1.58 2.96 6.06
N MET A 170 2.37 2.16 5.34
CA MET A 170 1.87 0.96 4.65
C MET A 170 1.39 -0.13 5.60
N ASN A 171 2.01 -0.26 6.77
CA ASN A 171 1.81 -1.38 7.68
C ASN A 171 0.89 -1.05 8.88
N GLN A 172 0.72 0.21 9.24
CA GLN A 172 0.00 0.63 10.46
C GLN A 172 -1.43 0.07 10.55
N VAL A 173 -2.06 -0.17 9.42
CA VAL A 173 -3.41 -0.73 9.37
C VAL A 173 -3.51 -2.14 9.94
N TYR A 174 -2.43 -2.91 9.88
CA TYR A 174 -2.36 -4.28 10.41
C TYR A 174 -2.07 -4.34 11.90
N PHE A 175 -1.54 -3.24 12.46
CA PHE A 175 -1.04 -3.16 13.83
C PHE A 175 -1.78 -2.07 14.61
N PRO A 176 -2.98 -2.39 15.11
CA PRO A 176 -3.89 -1.41 15.70
C PRO A 176 -3.36 -0.75 16.98
N ASN A 177 -2.44 -1.39 17.69
CA ASN A 177 -1.86 -0.83 18.90
C ASN A 177 -0.58 -0.03 18.67
N VAL A 178 -0.03 -0.07 17.46
CA VAL A 178 1.21 0.64 17.12
C VAL A 178 0.97 2.15 16.96
N ARG A 179 1.84 2.96 17.54
CA ARG A 179 1.82 4.43 17.48
C ARG A 179 3.21 5.01 17.28
N VAL A 180 3.25 6.17 16.65
CA VAL A 180 4.46 7.00 16.62
C VAL A 180 4.65 7.66 17.98
N ALA A 181 5.81 7.45 18.58
CA ALA A 181 6.23 8.17 19.78
C ALA A 181 6.70 9.58 19.39
N PHE A 182 7.71 9.65 18.54
CA PHE A 182 8.25 10.91 17.98
C PHE A 182 9.10 10.59 16.74
N ASP A 183 9.37 11.60 15.94
CA ASP A 183 10.28 11.51 14.80
C ASP A 183 11.73 11.47 15.30
N PHE A 184 12.52 10.50 14.81
CA PHE A 184 13.87 10.24 15.30
C PHE A 184 14.91 10.82 14.32
N GLY A 185 15.08 12.14 14.37
CA GLY A 185 15.95 12.90 13.49
C GLY A 185 15.20 13.56 12.33
N GLU A 186 15.95 14.06 11.37
CA GLU A 186 15.43 14.75 10.20
C GLU A 186 15.00 13.77 9.10
N ALA A 187 14.19 14.26 8.17
CA ALA A 187 13.82 13.51 6.98
C ALA A 187 15.07 13.17 6.15
N ARG A 188 15.09 11.94 5.61
CA ARG A 188 16.19 11.41 4.80
C ARG A 188 15.66 10.94 3.45
N GLY A 189 16.48 11.04 2.42
CA GLY A 189 16.11 10.58 1.10
C GLY A 189 16.39 9.09 0.91
N LEU A 190 15.44 8.35 0.34
CA LEU A 190 15.69 7.02 -0.18
C LEU A 190 16.43 7.09 -1.51
N ALA A 191 17.37 6.18 -1.71
CA ALA A 191 18.21 6.10 -2.91
C ALA A 191 18.40 4.65 -3.37
N TRP A 192 18.70 4.46 -4.64
CA TRP A 192 19.17 3.17 -5.12
C TRP A 192 20.65 2.99 -4.82
N ALA A 193 21.04 1.78 -4.48
CA ALA A 193 22.42 1.42 -4.26
C ALA A 193 22.99 0.69 -5.48
N LEU A 194 24.21 1.02 -5.87
CA LEU A 194 24.93 0.39 -6.97
C LEU A 194 26.25 -0.19 -6.43
N PRO A 195 26.82 -1.21 -7.08
CA PRO A 195 28.15 -1.71 -6.73
C PRO A 195 29.20 -0.58 -6.76
N GLY A 196 30.18 -0.65 -5.87
CA GLY A 196 31.35 0.21 -5.89
C GLY A 196 32.16 0.01 -7.19
N GLY A 197 33.01 0.96 -7.51
CA GLY A 197 33.88 0.92 -8.70
C GLY A 197 34.00 2.28 -9.39
N ASP A 198 34.85 2.34 -10.41
CA ASP A 198 35.19 3.60 -11.11
C ASP A 198 34.30 3.86 -12.33
N ASP A 199 33.41 2.92 -12.72
CA ASP A 199 32.51 3.10 -13.86
C ASP A 199 31.23 3.80 -13.40
N ASP A 200 31.12 5.07 -13.78
CA ASP A 200 29.96 5.92 -13.48
C ASP A 200 28.82 5.83 -14.51
N SER A 201 28.99 5.05 -15.56
CA SER A 201 28.03 5.04 -16.68
C SER A 201 26.60 4.71 -16.25
N LEU A 202 26.42 3.65 -15.45
CA LEU A 202 25.10 3.27 -14.92
C LEU A 202 24.59 4.26 -13.87
N MET A 203 25.47 4.76 -12.98
CA MET A 203 25.12 5.76 -11.97
C MET A 203 24.60 7.04 -12.63
N ASN A 204 25.26 7.51 -13.67
CA ASN A 204 24.83 8.70 -14.41
C ASN A 204 23.47 8.51 -15.07
N GLU A 205 23.21 7.33 -15.66
CA GLU A 205 21.89 7.00 -16.24
C GLU A 205 20.79 6.90 -15.18
N VAL A 206 21.08 6.29 -14.02
CA VAL A 206 20.15 6.22 -12.88
C VAL A 206 19.81 7.64 -12.39
N ASN A 207 20.81 8.47 -12.15
CA ASN A 207 20.61 9.83 -11.66
C ASN A 207 19.83 10.68 -12.67
N ALA A 208 20.19 10.61 -13.96
CA ALA A 208 19.47 11.31 -15.01
C ALA A 208 17.99 10.84 -15.10
N PHE A 209 17.73 9.54 -14.92
CA PHE A 209 16.38 9.01 -14.87
C PHE A 209 15.60 9.52 -13.66
N LEU A 210 16.18 9.48 -12.44
CA LEU A 210 15.50 9.91 -11.22
C LEU A 210 15.19 11.41 -11.25
N ASP A 211 16.12 12.24 -11.73
CA ASP A 211 15.93 13.68 -11.89
C ASP A 211 14.81 13.98 -12.90
N GLN A 212 14.78 13.26 -14.02
CA GLN A 212 13.71 13.36 -15.01
C GLN A 212 12.37 12.89 -14.42
N ALA A 213 12.35 11.75 -13.73
CA ALA A 213 11.15 11.21 -13.08
C ALA A 213 10.57 12.19 -12.05
N LYS A 214 11.42 12.88 -11.31
CA LYS A 214 11.03 13.96 -10.38
C LYS A 214 10.43 15.14 -11.13
N LYS A 215 11.11 15.64 -12.17
CA LYS A 215 10.69 16.77 -13.00
C LYS A 215 9.37 16.52 -13.72
N GLU A 216 9.15 15.32 -14.25
CA GLU A 216 7.93 14.92 -14.95
C GLU A 216 6.79 14.51 -14.01
N GLY A 217 7.02 14.54 -12.69
CA GLY A 217 6.04 14.17 -11.68
C GLY A 217 5.76 12.66 -11.61
N LEU A 218 6.62 11.80 -12.17
CA LEU A 218 6.46 10.34 -12.07
C LEU A 218 6.56 9.89 -10.60
N LEU A 219 7.56 10.37 -9.86
CA LEU A 219 7.72 10.04 -8.44
C LEU A 219 6.49 10.45 -7.63
N GLN A 220 5.91 11.63 -7.91
CA GLN A 220 4.68 12.07 -7.23
C GLN A 220 3.48 11.18 -7.58
N ARG A 221 3.36 10.72 -8.83
CA ARG A 221 2.31 9.78 -9.24
C ARG A 221 2.45 8.41 -8.57
N LEU A 222 3.68 7.89 -8.46
CA LEU A 222 3.94 6.65 -7.76
C LEU A 222 3.67 6.79 -6.25
N LYS A 223 4.13 7.89 -5.65
CA LYS A 223 3.82 8.23 -4.25
C LYS A 223 2.30 8.29 -4.02
N ASP A 224 1.54 8.95 -4.89
CA ASP A 224 0.08 8.97 -4.81
C ASP A 224 -0.54 7.58 -4.97
N ARG A 225 0.01 6.76 -5.87
CA ARG A 225 -0.48 5.41 -6.09
C ARG A 225 -0.28 4.49 -4.90
N TYR A 226 0.91 4.47 -4.31
CA TYR A 226 1.30 3.53 -3.27
C TYR A 226 1.09 4.06 -1.85
N TYR A 227 1.24 5.37 -1.62
CA TYR A 227 1.15 5.99 -0.29
C TYR A 227 0.04 7.03 -0.13
N GLY A 228 -0.51 7.57 -1.22
CA GLY A 228 -1.43 8.73 -1.18
C GLY A 228 -2.81 8.49 -0.56
N HIS A 229 -3.11 7.26 -0.14
CA HIS A 229 -4.36 6.88 0.51
C HIS A 229 -4.15 6.34 1.95
N VAL A 230 -2.92 6.32 2.40
CA VAL A 230 -2.53 5.74 3.69
C VAL A 230 -3.03 6.56 4.88
N ASP A 231 -3.06 7.89 4.75
CA ASP A 231 -3.46 8.80 5.83
C ASP A 231 -4.99 8.87 6.07
N VAL A 232 -5.80 8.20 5.26
CA VAL A 232 -7.28 8.37 5.23
C VAL A 232 -8.00 7.55 6.28
N LEU A 233 -7.44 6.39 6.71
CA LEU A 233 -8.05 5.59 7.77
C LEU A 233 -7.45 5.97 9.12
N GLY A 234 -8.28 6.58 9.97
CA GLY A 234 -7.96 6.68 11.39
C GLY A 234 -7.86 5.28 12.03
N TYR A 235 -7.20 5.22 13.19
CA TYR A 235 -6.99 4.01 13.97
C TYR A 235 -8.21 3.09 14.11
N VAL A 236 -9.38 3.66 14.44
CA VAL A 236 -10.63 2.89 14.61
C VAL A 236 -11.06 2.20 13.32
N GLY A 237 -10.88 2.85 12.18
CA GLY A 237 -11.24 2.28 10.87
C GLY A 237 -10.35 1.10 10.49
N ALA A 238 -9.04 1.20 10.77
CA ALA A 238 -8.07 0.14 10.50
C ALA A 238 -8.33 -1.12 11.35
N TYR A 239 -8.55 -0.93 12.65
CA TYR A 239 -8.88 -2.02 13.57
C TYR A 239 -10.19 -2.72 13.18
N THR A 240 -11.22 -1.95 12.86
CA THR A 240 -12.52 -2.48 12.43
C THR A 240 -12.39 -3.25 11.11
N PHE A 241 -11.59 -2.77 10.17
CA PHE A 241 -11.35 -3.49 8.92
C PHE A 241 -10.65 -4.83 9.15
N ALA A 242 -9.60 -4.86 9.99
CA ALA A 242 -8.88 -6.09 10.34
C ALA A 242 -9.81 -7.14 10.98
N GLN A 243 -10.71 -6.72 11.89
CA GLN A 243 -11.73 -7.62 12.44
C GLN A 243 -12.71 -8.13 11.37
N HIS A 244 -13.15 -7.27 10.46
CA HIS A 244 -14.11 -7.66 9.42
C HIS A 244 -13.48 -8.57 8.36
N LEU A 245 -12.17 -8.45 8.10
CA LEU A 245 -11.42 -9.41 7.26
C LEU A 245 -11.56 -10.85 7.76
N GLN A 246 -11.54 -11.04 9.09
CA GLN A 246 -11.65 -12.37 9.67
C GLN A 246 -13.11 -12.83 9.85
N GLN A 247 -14.00 -11.93 10.25
CA GLN A 247 -15.35 -12.28 10.67
C GLN A 247 -16.38 -12.22 9.54
N ARG A 248 -16.21 -11.30 8.56
CA ARG A 248 -17.21 -11.03 7.53
C ARG A 248 -16.78 -11.49 6.14
N LEU A 249 -15.54 -11.18 5.71
CA LEU A 249 -15.07 -11.50 4.37
C LEU A 249 -15.21 -13.00 4.02
N PRO A 250 -14.89 -13.97 4.89
CA PRO A 250 -14.97 -15.39 4.56
C PRO A 250 -16.37 -15.84 4.09
N ARG A 251 -17.42 -15.16 4.53
CA ARG A 251 -18.80 -15.45 4.13
C ARG A 251 -19.12 -15.09 2.69
N TYR A 252 -18.35 -14.17 2.09
CA TYR A 252 -18.63 -13.59 0.78
C TYR A 252 -17.46 -13.75 -0.21
N GLU A 253 -16.31 -14.20 0.25
CA GLU A 253 -15.07 -14.32 -0.53
C GLU A 253 -15.28 -15.17 -1.81
N SER A 254 -15.98 -16.31 -1.69
CA SER A 254 -16.30 -17.17 -2.83
C SER A 254 -17.13 -16.44 -3.89
N HIS A 255 -18.09 -15.59 -3.48
CA HIS A 255 -18.91 -14.81 -4.40
C HIS A 255 -18.12 -13.72 -5.09
N PHE A 256 -17.19 -13.02 -4.37
CA PHE A 256 -16.28 -12.06 -4.97
C PHE A 256 -15.31 -12.74 -5.94
N LYS A 257 -14.70 -13.87 -5.57
CA LYS A 257 -13.83 -14.65 -6.44
C LYS A 257 -14.54 -15.09 -7.72
N GLN A 258 -15.77 -15.60 -7.60
CA GLN A 258 -16.58 -16.00 -8.74
C GLN A 258 -16.89 -14.81 -9.67
N SER A 259 -17.31 -13.65 -9.10
CA SER A 259 -17.57 -12.44 -9.88
C SER A 259 -16.31 -11.89 -10.54
N GLY A 260 -15.18 -11.89 -9.84
CA GLY A 260 -13.89 -11.46 -10.37
C GLY A 260 -13.45 -12.30 -11.56
N LYS A 261 -13.56 -13.64 -11.46
CA LYS A 261 -13.25 -14.56 -12.56
C LYS A 261 -14.14 -14.33 -13.79
N GLN A 262 -15.46 -14.17 -13.57
CA GLN A 262 -16.43 -13.96 -14.66
C GLN A 262 -16.26 -12.62 -15.39
N LYS A 263 -15.72 -11.61 -14.71
CA LYS A 263 -15.62 -10.22 -15.20
C LYS A 263 -14.19 -9.79 -15.53
N ASP A 264 -13.25 -10.71 -15.48
CA ASP A 264 -11.82 -10.41 -15.63
C ASP A 264 -11.38 -9.20 -14.80
N THR A 265 -11.72 -9.23 -13.51
CA THR A 265 -11.43 -8.16 -12.55
C THR A 265 -10.90 -8.79 -11.26
N ASP A 266 -9.94 -8.13 -10.64
CA ASP A 266 -9.45 -8.60 -9.35
C ASP A 266 -10.59 -8.63 -8.32
N TRP A 267 -10.86 -9.81 -7.77
CA TRP A 267 -11.93 -10.01 -6.78
C TRP A 267 -11.72 -9.16 -5.53
N ARG A 268 -10.45 -8.84 -5.19
CA ARG A 268 -10.09 -8.03 -4.03
C ARG A 268 -10.50 -6.57 -4.23
N LEU A 269 -10.43 -6.07 -5.46
CA LEU A 269 -10.97 -4.74 -5.79
C LEU A 269 -12.49 -4.71 -5.63
N LEU A 270 -13.20 -5.74 -6.08
CA LEU A 270 -14.65 -5.86 -5.89
C LEU A 270 -15.02 -5.97 -4.41
N ALA A 271 -14.24 -6.73 -3.63
CA ALA A 271 -14.41 -6.85 -2.19
C ALA A 271 -14.13 -5.50 -1.48
N ALA A 272 -13.12 -4.75 -1.90
CA ALA A 272 -12.83 -3.42 -1.37
C ALA A 272 -13.97 -2.41 -1.64
N ILE A 273 -14.58 -2.44 -2.83
CA ILE A 273 -15.79 -1.65 -3.13
C ILE A 273 -16.92 -2.06 -2.17
N GLY A 274 -17.21 -3.35 -2.04
CA GLY A 274 -18.27 -3.83 -1.14
C GLY A 274 -18.03 -3.46 0.32
N TYR A 275 -16.76 -3.42 0.75
CA TYR A 275 -16.42 -2.96 2.09
C TYR A 275 -16.66 -1.47 2.28
N GLN A 276 -16.21 -0.65 1.35
CA GLN A 276 -16.44 0.80 1.38
C GLN A 276 -17.93 1.15 1.36
N GLU A 277 -18.74 0.37 0.64
CA GLU A 277 -20.17 0.59 0.51
C GLU A 277 -20.97 0.21 1.78
N SER A 278 -20.67 -0.93 2.39
CA SER A 278 -21.52 -1.51 3.44
C SER A 278 -20.77 -2.11 4.62
N LEU A 279 -19.45 -2.05 4.66
CA LEU A 279 -18.63 -2.84 5.58
C LEU A 279 -18.93 -4.36 5.50
N TRP A 280 -19.26 -4.84 4.29
CA TRP A 280 -19.76 -6.20 4.00
C TRP A 280 -21.02 -6.58 4.81
N GLN A 281 -21.94 -5.66 4.98
CA GLN A 281 -23.24 -5.91 5.62
C GLN A 281 -24.33 -6.02 4.56
N PRO A 282 -24.93 -7.22 4.33
CA PRO A 282 -25.92 -7.41 3.27
C PRO A 282 -27.24 -6.66 3.55
N GLY A 283 -27.55 -6.39 4.82
CA GLY A 283 -28.74 -5.63 5.24
C GLY A 283 -28.58 -4.11 5.17
N ALA A 284 -27.43 -3.60 4.72
CA ALA A 284 -27.19 -2.16 4.69
C ALA A 284 -28.23 -1.42 3.84
N THR A 285 -28.71 -0.29 4.38
CA THR A 285 -29.69 0.58 3.72
C THR A 285 -29.34 2.05 4.04
N SER A 286 -29.21 2.88 3.01
CA SER A 286 -28.98 4.31 3.18
C SER A 286 -30.29 5.10 3.29
N LYS A 287 -30.19 6.36 3.75
CA LYS A 287 -31.33 7.30 3.77
C LYS A 287 -31.88 7.57 2.36
N THR A 288 -31.10 7.41 1.32
CA THR A 288 -31.47 7.63 -0.08
C THR A 288 -32.01 6.37 -0.77
N GLY A 289 -32.17 5.25 -0.04
CA GLY A 289 -32.80 4.03 -0.53
C GLY A 289 -31.88 3.10 -1.31
N VAL A 290 -30.56 3.32 -1.33
CA VAL A 290 -29.59 2.32 -1.82
C VAL A 290 -29.46 1.19 -0.80
N ARG A 291 -29.30 -0.04 -1.27
CA ARG A 291 -29.36 -1.23 -0.40
C ARG A 291 -28.38 -2.32 -0.79
N GLY A 292 -28.08 -3.16 0.19
CA GLY A 292 -27.32 -4.39 0.04
C GLY A 292 -25.80 -4.19 0.11
N LEU A 293 -25.08 -5.29 -0.05
CA LEU A 293 -23.62 -5.33 0.16
C LEU A 293 -22.85 -4.36 -0.76
N MET A 294 -23.34 -4.16 -2.00
CA MET A 294 -22.74 -3.22 -2.98
C MET A 294 -23.55 -1.93 -3.14
N MET A 295 -24.50 -1.66 -2.23
CA MET A 295 -25.31 -0.43 -2.16
C MET A 295 -25.92 0.02 -3.50
N LEU A 296 -26.68 -0.88 -4.12
CA LEU A 296 -27.30 -0.60 -5.42
C LEU A 296 -28.58 0.22 -5.28
N THR A 297 -28.78 1.19 -6.21
CA THR A 297 -30.07 1.84 -6.40
C THR A 297 -31.07 0.86 -7.03
N ASN A 298 -32.38 1.14 -6.94
CA ASN A 298 -33.39 0.34 -7.65
C ASN A 298 -33.12 0.30 -9.15
N ARG A 299 -32.80 1.46 -9.75
CA ARG A 299 -32.52 1.58 -11.18
C ARG A 299 -31.30 0.75 -11.59
N THR A 300 -30.20 0.86 -10.84
CA THR A 300 -28.99 0.08 -11.11
C THR A 300 -29.25 -1.42 -10.94
N ALA A 301 -29.94 -1.83 -9.89
CA ALA A 301 -30.29 -3.21 -9.64
C ALA A 301 -31.09 -3.83 -10.81
N GLN A 302 -32.13 -3.12 -11.25
CA GLN A 302 -32.95 -3.53 -12.40
C GLN A 302 -32.12 -3.64 -13.68
N ALA A 303 -31.28 -2.65 -13.98
CA ALA A 303 -30.41 -2.65 -15.17
C ALA A 303 -29.38 -3.80 -15.13
N MET A 304 -28.90 -4.18 -13.94
CA MET A 304 -27.94 -5.27 -13.75
C MET A 304 -28.58 -6.66 -13.61
N GLY A 305 -29.91 -6.75 -13.57
CA GLY A 305 -30.66 -8.01 -13.43
C GLY A 305 -30.72 -8.53 -11.99
N VAL A 306 -30.63 -7.62 -10.99
CA VAL A 306 -30.72 -7.96 -9.56
C VAL A 306 -32.18 -7.86 -9.09
N SER A 307 -32.76 -8.95 -8.69
CA SER A 307 -34.13 -9.00 -8.15
C SER A 307 -34.20 -8.73 -6.65
N ASN A 308 -33.18 -9.15 -5.90
CA ASN A 308 -33.08 -8.91 -4.46
C ASN A 308 -31.72 -8.28 -4.12
N ARG A 309 -31.69 -6.98 -3.82
CA ARG A 309 -30.47 -6.25 -3.46
C ARG A 309 -29.87 -6.65 -2.10
N LEU A 310 -30.68 -7.25 -1.21
CA LEU A 310 -30.25 -7.72 0.10
C LEU A 310 -29.67 -9.14 0.06
N ASP A 311 -29.84 -9.87 -1.05
CA ASP A 311 -29.15 -11.12 -1.29
C ASP A 311 -27.67 -10.84 -1.61
N PRO A 312 -26.72 -11.36 -0.81
CA PRO A 312 -25.29 -11.03 -0.97
C PRO A 312 -24.75 -11.42 -2.34
N LYS A 313 -25.13 -12.59 -2.85
CA LYS A 313 -24.66 -13.10 -4.14
C LYS A 313 -25.16 -12.20 -5.29
N GLN A 314 -26.43 -11.86 -5.30
CA GLN A 314 -27.00 -10.98 -6.34
C GLN A 314 -26.43 -9.57 -6.24
N SER A 315 -26.28 -9.04 -5.01
CA SER A 315 -25.70 -7.71 -4.80
C SER A 315 -24.25 -7.63 -5.31
N ILE A 316 -23.42 -8.64 -5.00
CA ILE A 316 -22.04 -8.73 -5.48
C ILE A 316 -22.00 -8.85 -7.01
N GLN A 317 -22.79 -9.73 -7.59
CA GLN A 317 -22.85 -9.92 -9.05
C GLN A 317 -23.29 -8.64 -9.79
N GLY A 318 -24.33 -7.98 -9.29
CA GLY A 318 -24.87 -6.76 -9.88
C GLY A 318 -23.90 -5.57 -9.73
N GLY A 319 -23.33 -5.37 -8.53
CA GLY A 319 -22.36 -4.30 -8.29
C GLY A 319 -21.08 -4.49 -9.10
N SER A 320 -20.58 -5.72 -9.18
CA SER A 320 -19.43 -6.06 -10.02
C SER A 320 -19.70 -5.81 -11.51
N LYS A 321 -20.87 -6.20 -12.00
CA LYS A 321 -21.29 -5.95 -13.40
C LYS A 321 -21.36 -4.45 -13.68
N TYR A 322 -21.95 -3.68 -12.77
CA TYR A 322 -22.05 -2.23 -12.89
C TYR A 322 -20.67 -1.54 -12.90
N PHE A 323 -19.77 -1.92 -12.01
CA PHE A 323 -18.39 -1.40 -11.99
C PHE A 323 -17.66 -1.67 -13.31
N VAL A 324 -17.71 -2.90 -13.80
CA VAL A 324 -17.05 -3.29 -15.06
C VAL A 324 -17.65 -2.55 -16.24
N GLN A 325 -18.99 -2.38 -16.28
CA GLN A 325 -19.65 -1.59 -17.33
C GLN A 325 -19.15 -0.15 -17.33
N ILE A 326 -19.15 0.53 -16.19
CA ILE A 326 -18.63 1.89 -16.06
C ILE A 326 -17.17 1.95 -16.55
N ARG A 327 -16.32 1.00 -16.12
CA ARG A 327 -14.91 0.95 -16.53
C ARG A 327 -14.76 0.79 -18.05
N SER A 328 -15.63 0.01 -18.70
CA SER A 328 -15.61 -0.18 -20.16
C SER A 328 -16.08 1.04 -20.94
N GLU A 329 -17.00 1.83 -20.38
CA GLU A 329 -17.56 3.03 -21.00
C GLU A 329 -16.62 4.24 -20.94
N LEU A 330 -15.55 4.19 -20.11
CA LEU A 330 -14.55 5.27 -20.06
C LEU A 330 -13.76 5.37 -21.36
N PRO A 331 -13.32 6.58 -21.76
CA PRO A 331 -12.48 6.79 -22.95
C PRO A 331 -11.23 5.90 -22.95
N GLU A 332 -10.85 5.38 -24.11
CA GLU A 332 -9.67 4.53 -24.27
C GLU A 332 -8.35 5.23 -23.91
N SER A 333 -8.33 6.56 -23.99
CA SER A 333 -7.18 7.39 -23.59
C SER A 333 -6.85 7.29 -22.10
N ILE A 334 -7.83 6.89 -21.26
CA ILE A 334 -7.60 6.64 -19.83
C ILE A 334 -7.07 5.21 -19.68
N LYS A 335 -5.78 5.08 -19.34
CA LYS A 335 -5.12 3.78 -19.13
C LYS A 335 -5.14 3.37 -17.66
N GLU A 336 -4.91 2.09 -17.40
CA GLU A 336 -4.69 1.62 -16.01
C GLU A 336 -3.40 2.25 -15.42
N PRO A 337 -3.35 2.47 -14.11
CA PRO A 337 -4.40 2.24 -13.10
C PRO A 337 -5.45 3.37 -13.02
N ASP A 338 -5.20 4.51 -13.68
CA ASP A 338 -6.13 5.66 -13.64
C ASP A 338 -7.55 5.23 -14.06
N ARG A 339 -7.69 4.36 -15.05
CA ARG A 339 -8.98 3.85 -15.55
C ARG A 339 -9.84 3.23 -14.44
N SER A 340 -9.24 2.40 -13.60
CA SER A 340 -9.93 1.82 -12.44
C SER A 340 -10.33 2.89 -11.42
N TRP A 341 -9.49 3.89 -11.18
CA TRP A 341 -9.80 4.97 -10.24
C TRP A 341 -10.91 5.91 -10.75
N PHE A 342 -10.93 6.18 -12.04
CA PHE A 342 -12.04 6.89 -12.70
C PHE A 342 -13.34 6.09 -12.62
N ALA A 343 -13.29 4.77 -12.81
CA ALA A 343 -14.46 3.91 -12.69
C ALA A 343 -15.03 3.90 -11.25
N LEU A 344 -14.17 3.89 -10.22
CA LEU A 344 -14.57 4.02 -8.83
C LEU A 344 -15.24 5.38 -8.56
N ALA A 345 -14.66 6.47 -9.09
CA ALA A 345 -15.26 7.79 -8.96
C ALA A 345 -16.64 7.85 -9.61
N ALA A 346 -16.77 7.33 -10.84
CA ALA A 346 -18.06 7.29 -11.54
C ALA A 346 -19.08 6.36 -10.85
N TYR A 347 -18.63 5.27 -10.22
CA TYR A 347 -19.49 4.40 -9.41
C TYR A 347 -20.15 5.16 -8.26
N ASN A 348 -19.40 6.06 -7.61
CA ASN A 348 -19.85 6.83 -6.45
C ASN A 348 -20.64 8.08 -6.85
N ILE A 349 -20.10 8.96 -7.72
CA ILE A 349 -20.68 10.28 -8.04
C ILE A 349 -21.53 10.29 -9.32
N GLY A 350 -21.38 9.24 -10.14
CA GLY A 350 -21.97 9.16 -11.47
C GLY A 350 -21.05 9.71 -12.57
N GLY A 351 -21.10 9.07 -13.76
CA GLY A 351 -20.25 9.42 -14.90
C GLY A 351 -20.40 10.86 -15.37
N ALA A 352 -21.59 11.44 -15.23
CA ALA A 352 -21.90 12.82 -15.65
C ALA A 352 -21.07 13.87 -14.88
N HIS A 353 -21.04 13.78 -13.54
CA HIS A 353 -20.24 14.68 -12.70
C HIS A 353 -18.75 14.43 -12.82
N LEU A 354 -18.33 13.17 -13.05
CA LEU A 354 -16.94 12.86 -13.34
C LEU A 354 -16.50 13.53 -14.64
N GLU A 355 -17.34 13.53 -15.67
CA GLU A 355 -17.04 14.20 -16.93
C GLU A 355 -16.96 15.74 -16.77
N ASP A 356 -17.80 16.33 -15.92
CA ASP A 356 -17.67 17.75 -15.55
C ASP A 356 -16.31 18.04 -14.91
N ALA A 357 -15.85 17.18 -13.97
CA ALA A 357 -14.54 17.33 -13.33
C ALA A 357 -13.37 17.18 -14.33
N ARG A 358 -13.47 16.25 -15.29
CA ARG A 358 -12.48 16.08 -16.36
C ARG A 358 -12.39 17.32 -17.25
N LYS A 359 -13.52 17.89 -17.66
CA LYS A 359 -13.56 19.12 -18.45
C LYS A 359 -13.05 20.34 -17.67
N MET A 360 -13.25 20.37 -16.36
CA MET A 360 -12.66 21.39 -15.52
C MET A 360 -11.13 21.25 -15.47
N ALA A 361 -10.60 20.02 -15.32
CA ALA A 361 -9.17 19.78 -15.36
C ALA A 361 -8.54 20.24 -16.68
N GLU A 362 -9.17 19.91 -17.81
CA GLU A 362 -8.71 20.34 -19.13
C GLU A 362 -8.68 21.88 -19.26
N LYS A 363 -9.70 22.59 -18.80
CA LYS A 363 -9.76 24.07 -18.80
C LYS A 363 -8.69 24.71 -17.92
N GLU A 364 -8.26 24.03 -16.85
CA GLU A 364 -7.19 24.47 -15.95
C GLU A 364 -5.79 24.06 -16.46
N GLY A 365 -5.68 23.51 -17.67
CA GLY A 365 -4.41 23.04 -18.25
C GLY A 365 -3.86 21.75 -17.66
N LEU A 366 -4.70 21.00 -16.91
CA LEU A 366 -4.38 19.71 -16.32
C LEU A 366 -4.76 18.57 -17.25
N ASN A 367 -4.21 17.37 -17.01
CA ASN A 367 -4.51 16.21 -17.84
C ASN A 367 -5.84 15.55 -17.43
N PRO A 368 -6.91 15.60 -18.29
CA PRO A 368 -8.22 15.05 -17.96
C PRO A 368 -8.26 13.52 -17.89
N ASN A 369 -7.16 12.84 -18.27
CA ASN A 369 -7.04 11.38 -18.27
C ASN A 369 -6.17 10.86 -17.11
N LYS A 370 -5.73 11.75 -16.20
CA LYS A 370 -4.94 11.39 -15.02
C LYS A 370 -5.74 11.61 -13.74
N TRP A 371 -5.85 10.57 -12.92
CA TRP A 371 -6.57 10.64 -11.65
C TRP A 371 -6.00 11.72 -10.72
N LEU A 372 -4.66 11.81 -10.64
CA LEU A 372 -3.97 12.80 -9.81
C LEU A 372 -4.41 14.25 -10.12
N ASP A 373 -4.75 14.54 -11.36
CA ASP A 373 -5.17 15.86 -11.82
C ASP A 373 -6.68 16.07 -11.62
N VAL A 374 -7.50 15.10 -12.03
CA VAL A 374 -8.97 15.22 -11.95
C VAL A 374 -9.47 15.17 -10.52
N LYS A 375 -8.83 14.42 -9.61
CA LYS A 375 -9.20 14.40 -8.19
C LYS A 375 -9.14 15.79 -7.52
N LYS A 376 -8.31 16.72 -8.03
CA LYS A 376 -8.23 18.12 -7.56
C LYS A 376 -9.46 18.94 -7.95
N MET A 377 -10.14 18.55 -9.03
CA MET A 377 -11.32 19.24 -9.53
C MET A 377 -12.62 18.75 -8.88
N LEU A 378 -12.68 17.49 -8.46
CA LEU A 378 -13.88 16.90 -7.86
C LEU A 378 -14.41 17.71 -6.66
N PRO A 379 -13.60 18.12 -5.64
CA PRO A 379 -14.10 18.92 -4.52
C PRO A 379 -14.66 20.28 -4.94
N ARG A 380 -14.19 20.83 -6.08
CA ARG A 380 -14.66 22.12 -6.60
C ARG A 380 -16.10 22.05 -7.11
N LEU A 381 -16.63 20.84 -7.44
CA LEU A 381 -18.04 20.64 -7.81
C LEU A 381 -19.03 20.95 -6.67
N ALA A 382 -18.58 21.10 -5.43
CA ALA A 382 -19.39 21.58 -4.31
C ALA A 382 -19.40 23.12 -4.17
N GLN A 383 -18.57 23.84 -4.92
CA GLN A 383 -18.40 25.30 -4.84
C GLN A 383 -19.15 25.99 -5.96
N LYS A 384 -20.05 26.96 -5.61
CA LYS A 384 -20.94 27.66 -6.57
C LYS A 384 -20.20 28.27 -7.76
N GLN A 385 -19.06 28.90 -7.53
CA GLN A 385 -18.24 29.52 -8.58
C GLN A 385 -17.77 28.55 -9.66
N TRP A 386 -17.72 27.25 -9.34
CA TRP A 386 -17.29 26.16 -10.24
C TRP A 386 -18.50 25.42 -10.82
N TYR A 387 -19.37 24.86 -9.97
CA TYR A 387 -20.48 24.04 -10.48
C TYR A 387 -21.47 24.82 -11.33
N ALA A 388 -21.62 26.14 -11.14
CA ALA A 388 -22.46 26.97 -12.01
C ALA A 388 -21.97 27.03 -13.46
N LYS A 389 -20.72 26.64 -13.73
CA LYS A 389 -20.12 26.60 -15.08
C LYS A 389 -20.06 25.18 -15.66
N THR A 390 -20.54 24.18 -14.92
CA THR A 390 -20.58 22.77 -15.35
C THR A 390 -21.95 22.42 -15.92
N ARG A 391 -22.01 21.33 -16.70
CA ARG A 391 -23.26 20.90 -17.33
C ARG A 391 -24.24 20.31 -16.33
N TYR A 392 -23.74 19.57 -15.32
CA TYR A 392 -24.56 18.80 -14.41
C TYR A 392 -24.68 19.43 -13.00
N GLY A 393 -23.96 20.53 -12.76
CA GLY A 393 -24.11 21.34 -11.56
C GLY A 393 -23.46 20.77 -10.31
N TYR A 394 -24.10 21.00 -9.17
CA TYR A 394 -23.58 20.65 -7.84
C TYR A 394 -23.40 19.16 -7.63
N ALA A 395 -22.24 18.77 -7.08
CA ALA A 395 -21.99 17.41 -6.60
C ALA A 395 -21.00 17.40 -5.42
N ARG A 396 -21.07 16.35 -4.57
CA ARG A 396 -20.21 16.16 -3.41
C ARG A 396 -18.87 15.51 -3.79
N GLY A 397 -18.13 16.12 -4.71
CA GLY A 397 -16.94 15.53 -5.27
C GLY A 397 -15.81 15.25 -4.25
N GLY A 398 -15.78 15.95 -3.11
CA GLY A 398 -14.85 15.65 -2.01
C GLY A 398 -15.10 14.27 -1.40
N GLU A 399 -16.37 13.90 -1.18
CA GLU A 399 -16.73 12.55 -0.68
C GLU A 399 -16.27 11.46 -1.67
N THR A 400 -16.34 11.74 -2.97
CA THR A 400 -15.87 10.82 -4.02
C THR A 400 -14.36 10.61 -3.99
N VAL A 401 -13.58 11.65 -3.74
CA VAL A 401 -12.12 11.49 -3.58
C VAL A 401 -11.81 10.58 -2.40
N HIS A 402 -12.46 10.79 -1.25
CA HIS A 402 -12.31 9.91 -0.09
C HIS A 402 -12.78 8.48 -0.37
N PHE A 403 -13.89 8.30 -1.11
CA PHE A 403 -14.37 6.98 -1.53
C PHE A 403 -13.29 6.22 -2.31
N VAL A 404 -12.72 6.84 -3.34
CA VAL A 404 -11.67 6.21 -4.17
C VAL A 404 -10.42 5.90 -3.34
N GLN A 405 -9.99 6.81 -2.47
CA GLN A 405 -8.85 6.61 -1.58
C GLN A 405 -9.07 5.41 -0.63
N ASN A 406 -10.24 5.32 -0.01
CA ASN A 406 -10.58 4.22 0.89
C ASN A 406 -10.62 2.87 0.15
N VAL A 407 -11.26 2.80 -1.03
CA VAL A 407 -11.31 1.56 -1.82
C VAL A 407 -9.91 1.11 -2.22
N ARG A 408 -9.05 2.02 -2.68
CA ARG A 408 -7.65 1.73 -3.00
C ARG A 408 -6.93 1.11 -1.81
N ARG A 409 -7.06 1.74 -0.63
CA ARG A 409 -6.44 1.25 0.59
C ARG A 409 -6.93 -0.15 1.00
N TYR A 410 -8.25 -0.38 1.01
CA TYR A 410 -8.79 -1.71 1.29
C TYR A 410 -8.33 -2.75 0.27
N TYR A 411 -8.21 -2.35 -0.98
CA TYR A 411 -7.70 -3.20 -2.05
C TYR A 411 -6.24 -3.60 -1.81
N ASP A 412 -5.37 -2.65 -1.45
CA ASP A 412 -3.96 -2.92 -1.18
C ASP A 412 -3.80 -3.86 0.03
N ILE A 413 -4.57 -3.63 1.10
CA ILE A 413 -4.58 -4.53 2.26
C ILE A 413 -5.03 -5.94 1.85
N LEU A 414 -6.15 -6.06 1.13
CA LEU A 414 -6.65 -7.35 0.66
C LEU A 414 -5.60 -8.05 -0.23
N THR A 415 -4.94 -7.31 -1.09
CA THR A 415 -3.88 -7.84 -1.95
C THR A 415 -2.75 -8.41 -1.11
N TRP A 416 -2.30 -7.67 -0.12
CA TRP A 416 -1.23 -8.10 0.77
C TRP A 416 -1.60 -9.35 1.60
N VAL A 417 -2.74 -9.35 2.29
CA VAL A 417 -3.13 -10.44 3.20
C VAL A 417 -3.56 -11.72 2.48
N THR A 418 -3.86 -11.66 1.19
CA THR A 418 -4.29 -12.81 0.39
C THR A 418 -3.23 -13.28 -0.61
N GLN A 419 -1.98 -12.83 -0.48
CA GLN A 419 -0.87 -13.33 -1.29
C GLN A 419 -0.66 -14.84 -1.04
N PRO A 420 -0.33 -15.63 -2.07
CA PRO A 420 0.22 -16.96 -1.84
C PRO A 420 1.53 -16.82 -1.04
N GLN A 421 1.64 -17.50 0.07
CA GLN A 421 2.92 -17.58 0.78
C GLN A 421 3.92 -18.27 -0.15
N MET A 422 5.10 -17.66 -0.36
CA MET A 422 6.20 -18.34 -1.02
C MET A 422 6.58 -19.55 -0.17
N GLU A 423 6.71 -20.73 -0.81
CA GLU A 423 7.23 -21.94 -0.19
C GLU A 423 8.65 -21.65 0.30
N GLY A 424 8.83 -21.50 1.59
CA GLY A 424 10.14 -21.24 2.23
C GLY A 424 10.06 -20.76 3.67
N SER A 425 9.01 -20.11 4.11
CA SER A 425 8.81 -19.81 5.52
C SER A 425 7.88 -20.82 6.16
N GLN A 426 8.40 -21.60 7.11
CA GLN A 426 7.60 -22.43 8.02
C GLN A 426 6.70 -21.54 8.90
N ILE A 427 5.63 -21.03 8.35
CA ILE A 427 4.54 -20.43 9.11
C ILE A 427 3.23 -21.06 8.64
N ALA A 428 2.69 -21.81 9.57
CA ALA A 428 1.50 -22.64 9.63
C ALA A 428 0.39 -22.42 8.61
N GLU A 429 -0.10 -23.55 8.11
CA GLU A 429 -1.41 -23.84 7.55
C GLU A 429 -2.55 -23.03 8.18
N SER A 430 -2.92 -21.91 7.58
CA SER A 430 -4.28 -21.36 7.65
C SER A 430 -4.40 -20.13 6.75
N GLY A 431 -5.23 -20.20 5.73
CA GLY A 431 -5.50 -19.06 4.84
C GLY A 431 -6.11 -17.87 5.59
N LEU A 432 -5.52 -16.73 5.55
CA LEU A 432 -5.69 -15.47 6.26
C LEU A 432 -4.94 -15.42 7.59
N HIS A 433 -3.67 -15.12 7.53
CA HIS A 433 -2.90 -14.79 8.72
C HIS A 433 -2.80 -13.26 8.84
N LEU A 434 -3.63 -12.69 9.73
CA LEU A 434 -3.45 -11.30 10.16
C LEU A 434 -2.58 -11.31 11.42
N PRO A 435 -1.43 -10.64 11.43
CA PRO A 435 -0.62 -10.53 12.63
C PRO A 435 -1.42 -9.87 13.77
N GLY A 436 -1.34 -10.43 14.98
CA GLY A 436 -1.92 -9.83 16.18
C GLY A 436 -3.33 -10.29 16.60
N VAL A 437 -3.93 -11.27 15.92
CA VAL A 437 -5.23 -11.82 16.35
C VAL A 437 -5.07 -13.30 16.70
N ASN A 438 -5.01 -13.59 18.00
CA ASN A 438 -5.02 -14.96 18.50
C ASN A 438 -6.32 -15.67 18.08
N LYS A 439 -6.20 -16.82 17.44
CA LYS A 439 -7.29 -17.78 17.37
C LYS A 439 -7.52 -18.36 18.76
N THR A 440 -8.50 -17.86 19.50
CA THR A 440 -9.12 -18.68 20.54
C THR A 440 -9.80 -19.83 19.81
N ARG A 441 -9.22 -21.04 19.88
CA ARG A 441 -9.96 -22.26 19.60
C ARG A 441 -11.19 -22.27 20.51
N PRO A 442 -12.39 -22.60 20.01
CA PRO A 442 -13.44 -23.08 20.91
C PRO A 442 -12.88 -24.34 21.58
N GLU A 443 -12.85 -24.38 22.87
CA GLU A 443 -12.65 -25.63 23.63
C GLU A 443 -13.75 -26.60 23.15
N GLU A 444 -13.33 -27.70 22.55
CA GLU A 444 -14.19 -28.87 22.38
C GLU A 444 -14.49 -29.38 23.77
N ASP A 445 -15.70 -29.12 24.19
CA ASP A 445 -16.30 -29.72 25.39
C ASP A 445 -16.40 -31.24 25.14
N SER A 446 -15.37 -31.97 25.59
CA SER A 446 -15.40 -33.42 25.65
C SER A 446 -16.25 -33.82 26.85
N GLY A 447 -17.55 -33.80 26.68
CA GLY A 447 -18.49 -34.43 27.59
C GLY A 447 -18.27 -35.94 27.59
N ASP A 448 -17.51 -36.44 28.54
CA ASP A 448 -17.53 -37.84 28.95
C ASP A 448 -18.86 -38.13 29.64
N GLU A 449 -19.81 -38.70 28.90
CA GLU A 449 -20.93 -39.43 29.51
C GLU A 449 -20.46 -40.82 29.89
N LYS A 450 -20.27 -41.04 31.18
CA LYS A 450 -20.36 -42.35 31.84
C LYS A 450 -21.43 -42.33 32.94
N LEU A 451 -22.41 -43.23 32.72
CA LEU A 451 -23.43 -43.78 33.60
C LEU A 451 -24.77 -43.08 33.55
#